data_966024ce400d6ac29d3a2c03ccfa805e
#
_entry.id   966024ce400d6ac29d3a2c03ccfa805e
#
_cell.length_a   1.000
_cell.length_b   1.000
_cell.length_c   1.000
_cell.angle_alpha   90.00
_cell.angle_beta   90.00
_cell.angle_gamma   90.00
#
_symmetry.space_group_name_H-M   'P 1'
#
loop_
_entity.id
_entity.type
_entity.pdbx_description
1 polymer ?
#
loop_
_entity_poly.entity_id
_entity_poly.type
_entity_poly.pdbx_seq_one_letter_code
_entity_poly.pdbx_strand_id
1 'polypeptide(L)'
;MKRGRGGVEYEDIKLGEGATADRGAKVEVRYNLFLNHGQQIQENQHYSFRVGKRRSIPGLEYGVEGMRVGGERRLRVAPHLAYRDQGIPGLVPERAVLEFYVTLLRVESGGQGE
;
A
#
# COMPACT_ATOMS: atom_id res chain seq x y z
N MET A 1 8.94 -13.16 -2.83
CA MET A 1 8.33 -11.85 -3.09
C MET A 1 9.29 -10.97 -3.87
N LYS A 2 8.76 -10.11 -4.69
CA LYS A 2 9.57 -9.13 -5.39
C LYS A 2 9.84 -7.94 -4.48
N ARG A 3 10.83 -7.15 -4.83
CA ARG A 3 11.17 -5.96 -4.04
C ARG A 3 10.94 -4.73 -4.89
N GLY A 4 10.12 -3.82 -4.38
CA GLY A 4 9.80 -2.59 -5.08
C GLY A 4 10.54 -1.40 -4.52
N ARG A 5 10.03 -0.22 -4.86
CA ARG A 5 10.61 1.04 -4.43
C ARG A 5 10.64 1.12 -2.91
N GLY A 6 11.72 1.66 -2.36
CA GLY A 6 11.84 1.81 -0.91
C GLY A 6 12.11 0.52 -0.18
N GLY A 7 12.27 -0.59 -0.89
CA GLY A 7 12.54 -1.87 -0.25
C GLY A 7 11.30 -2.63 0.18
N VAL A 8 10.12 -2.15 -0.19
CA VAL A 8 8.88 -2.87 0.11
C VAL A 8 8.88 -4.17 -0.67
N GLU A 9 8.53 -5.27 0.01
CA GLU A 9 8.37 -6.55 -0.67
C GLU A 9 6.92 -6.71 -1.08
N TYR A 10 6.70 -7.29 -2.26
CA TYR A 10 5.34 -7.45 -2.73
C TYR A 10 5.19 -8.70 -3.57
N GLU A 11 3.95 -9.15 -3.65
CA GLU A 11 3.57 -10.31 -4.46
C GLU A 11 2.21 -10.01 -5.08
N ASP A 12 2.12 -10.13 -6.42
CA ASP A 12 0.83 -9.94 -7.09
C ASP A 12 -0.01 -11.18 -6.92
N ILE A 13 -1.16 -11.03 -6.26
CA ILE A 13 -2.12 -12.10 -6.09
C ILE A 13 -2.99 -12.18 -7.34
N LYS A 14 -3.32 -11.03 -7.89
CA LYS A 14 -4.13 -10.94 -9.09
C LYS A 14 -3.66 -9.73 -9.88
N LEU A 15 -3.44 -9.90 -11.17
CA LEU A 15 -3.07 -8.80 -12.04
C LEU A 15 -4.33 -8.14 -12.55
N GLY A 16 -4.41 -6.82 -12.41
CA GLY A 16 -5.53 -6.07 -12.96
C GLY A 16 -5.36 -5.82 -14.44
N GLU A 17 -6.41 -5.29 -15.05
CA GLU A 17 -6.40 -5.00 -16.48
C GLU A 17 -6.65 -3.53 -16.76
N GLY A 18 -6.93 -2.73 -15.73
CA GLY A 18 -7.22 -1.32 -15.91
C GLY A 18 -5.99 -0.44 -15.95
N ALA A 19 -6.19 0.82 -15.67
CA ALA A 19 -5.12 1.81 -15.71
C ALA A 19 -4.05 1.51 -14.67
N THR A 20 -2.82 1.90 -14.97
CA THR A 20 -1.67 1.65 -14.10
C THR A 20 -1.50 2.79 -13.11
N ALA A 21 -1.12 2.45 -11.90
CA ALA A 21 -0.83 3.43 -10.86
C ALA A 21 0.59 3.96 -11.06
N ASP A 22 0.71 4.96 -11.92
CA ASP A 22 2.00 5.58 -12.22
C ASP A 22 2.26 6.74 -11.28
N ARG A 23 3.52 7.13 -11.18
CA ARG A 23 3.89 8.27 -10.35
C ARG A 23 3.11 9.49 -10.77
N GLY A 24 2.59 10.22 -9.79
CA GLY A 24 1.79 11.40 -10.03
C GLY A 24 0.30 11.14 -10.14
N ALA A 25 -0.09 9.91 -10.35
CA ALA A 25 -1.51 9.57 -10.45
C ALA A 25 -2.15 9.58 -9.07
N LYS A 26 -3.39 10.00 -9.01
CA LYS A 26 -4.18 9.89 -7.79
C LYS A 26 -4.90 8.56 -7.83
N VAL A 27 -4.77 7.80 -6.76
CA VAL A 27 -5.33 6.45 -6.72
C VAL A 27 -6.22 6.27 -5.51
N GLU A 28 -7.12 5.32 -5.62
CA GLU A 28 -7.95 4.90 -4.50
C GLU A 28 -7.77 3.41 -4.34
N VAL A 29 -7.47 2.98 -3.11
CA VAL A 29 -7.26 1.57 -2.80
C VAL A 29 -8.14 1.16 -1.64
N ARG A 30 -8.33 -0.15 -1.54
CA ARG A 30 -8.96 -0.78 -0.39
C ARG A 30 -7.97 -1.78 0.13
N TYR A 31 -7.80 -1.84 1.45
CA TYR A 31 -6.83 -2.79 1.99
C TYR A 31 -7.27 -3.40 3.31
N ASN A 32 -6.70 -4.54 3.59
CA ASN A 32 -6.74 -5.18 4.90
C ASN A 32 -5.33 -5.18 5.44
N LEU A 33 -5.19 -4.93 6.72
CA LEU A 33 -3.90 -4.78 7.37
C LEU A 33 -3.74 -5.83 8.44
N PHE A 34 -2.59 -6.53 8.41
CA PHE A 34 -2.28 -7.61 9.35
C PHE A 34 -0.91 -7.38 9.95
N LEU A 35 -0.74 -7.87 11.18
CA LEU A 35 0.59 -8.03 11.72
C LEU A 35 1.28 -9.20 11.02
N ASN A 36 2.59 -9.21 11.09
CA ASN A 36 3.40 -10.21 10.40
C ASN A 36 3.04 -11.65 10.80
N HIS A 37 2.55 -11.86 12.02
CA HIS A 37 2.18 -13.20 12.47
C HIS A 37 0.72 -13.55 12.20
N GLY A 38 0.00 -12.70 11.49
CA GLY A 38 -1.33 -13.05 11.01
C GLY A 38 -2.49 -12.36 11.67
N GLN A 39 -2.29 -11.65 12.79
CA GLN A 39 -3.39 -10.97 13.47
C GLN A 39 -3.87 -9.79 12.61
N GLN A 40 -5.17 -9.75 12.34
CA GLN A 40 -5.74 -8.67 11.54
C GLN A 40 -5.90 -7.43 12.40
N ILE A 41 -5.44 -6.30 11.88
CA ILE A 41 -5.48 -5.01 12.57
C ILE A 41 -6.59 -4.13 12.03
N GLN A 42 -6.73 -4.08 10.70
CA GLN A 42 -7.76 -3.27 10.06
C GLN A 42 -8.36 -4.08 8.93
N GLU A 43 -9.63 -3.83 8.67
CA GLU A 43 -10.35 -4.54 7.63
C GLU A 43 -11.04 -3.54 6.73
N ASN A 44 -10.90 -3.76 5.42
CA ASN A 44 -11.68 -3.06 4.41
C ASN A 44 -11.53 -1.53 4.52
N GLN A 45 -10.30 -1.09 4.68
CA GLN A 45 -9.99 0.35 4.78
C GLN A 45 -9.86 0.93 3.39
N HIS A 46 -10.43 2.11 3.19
CA HIS A 46 -10.29 2.85 1.95
C HIS A 46 -9.29 3.96 2.15
N TYR A 47 -8.46 4.20 1.13
CA TYR A 47 -7.39 5.17 1.23
C TYR A 47 -7.11 5.74 -0.15
N SER A 48 -7.02 7.06 -0.23
CA SER A 48 -6.70 7.74 -1.47
C SER A 48 -5.40 8.50 -1.29
N PHE A 49 -4.55 8.45 -2.32
CA PHE A 49 -3.29 9.16 -2.23
C PHE A 49 -2.74 9.38 -3.65
N ARG A 50 -1.70 10.21 -3.73
CA ARG A 50 -1.02 10.45 -5.01
C ARG A 50 0.28 9.68 -5.00
N VAL A 51 0.47 8.84 -6.02
CA VAL A 51 1.64 7.97 -6.10
C VAL A 51 2.90 8.81 -6.15
N GLY A 52 3.84 8.50 -5.28
CA GLY A 52 5.13 9.18 -5.23
C GLY A 52 5.23 10.29 -4.21
N LYS A 53 4.16 10.62 -3.51
CA LYS A 53 4.20 11.72 -2.54
C LYS A 53 4.53 11.31 -1.12
N ARG A 54 4.43 10.04 -0.79
CA ARG A 54 4.82 9.49 0.51
C ARG A 54 4.21 10.27 1.68
N ARG A 55 2.88 10.32 1.72
CA ARG A 55 2.21 11.14 2.72
C ARG A 55 2.06 10.44 4.06
N SER A 56 1.30 9.37 4.13
CA SER A 56 0.89 8.78 5.40
C SER A 56 1.55 7.45 5.67
N ILE A 57 1.50 6.56 4.72
CA ILE A 57 2.04 5.21 4.89
C ILE A 57 2.96 4.93 3.71
N PRO A 58 4.23 5.33 3.83
CA PRO A 58 5.14 5.24 2.68
C PRO A 58 5.22 3.84 2.08
N GLY A 59 5.20 2.80 2.92
CA GLY A 59 5.28 1.45 2.41
C GLY A 59 4.09 1.07 1.55
N LEU A 60 2.89 1.47 1.97
CA LEU A 60 1.71 1.21 1.17
C LEU A 60 1.78 1.96 -0.15
N GLU A 61 2.20 3.21 -0.08
CA GLU A 61 2.26 4.03 -1.29
C GLU A 61 3.30 3.52 -2.26
N TYR A 62 4.47 3.12 -1.77
CA TYR A 62 5.48 2.50 -2.62
C TYR A 62 4.97 1.19 -3.22
N GLY A 63 4.26 0.40 -2.40
CA GLY A 63 3.83 -0.92 -2.83
C GLY A 63 2.74 -0.89 -3.89
N VAL A 64 1.97 0.18 -3.94
CA VAL A 64 0.88 0.29 -4.92
C VAL A 64 1.39 0.73 -6.28
N GLU A 65 2.52 1.41 -6.33
CA GLU A 65 3.06 1.90 -7.59
C GLU A 65 3.25 0.73 -8.56
N GLY A 66 2.70 0.87 -9.75
CA GLY A 66 2.79 -0.16 -10.77
C GLY A 66 1.63 -1.13 -10.82
N MET A 67 0.73 -1.08 -9.83
CA MET A 67 -0.48 -1.91 -9.90
C MET A 67 -1.42 -1.40 -10.98
N ARG A 68 -2.30 -2.28 -11.43
CA ARG A 68 -3.36 -1.89 -12.36
C ARG A 68 -4.71 -2.05 -11.70
N VAL A 69 -5.66 -1.22 -12.09
CA VAL A 69 -6.99 -1.27 -11.53
C VAL A 69 -7.56 -2.68 -11.65
N GLY A 70 -8.13 -3.17 -10.57
CA GLY A 70 -8.66 -4.53 -10.47
C GLY A 70 -7.65 -5.52 -9.92
N GLY A 71 -6.39 -5.12 -9.80
CA GLY A 71 -5.36 -6.00 -9.27
C GLY A 71 -5.36 -6.06 -7.76
N GLU A 72 -4.78 -7.13 -7.22
CA GLU A 72 -4.57 -7.30 -5.79
C GLU A 72 -3.11 -7.62 -5.55
N ARG A 73 -2.55 -7.03 -4.51
CA ARG A 73 -1.13 -7.20 -4.19
C ARG A 73 -0.96 -7.35 -2.68
N ARG A 74 -0.12 -8.29 -2.30
CA ARG A 74 0.27 -8.46 -0.91
C ARG A 74 1.57 -7.72 -0.69
N LEU A 75 1.62 -6.89 0.34
CA LEU A 75 2.81 -6.10 0.66
C LEU A 75 3.32 -6.48 2.03
N ARG A 76 4.65 -6.57 2.16
CA ARG A 76 5.29 -6.68 3.46
C ARG A 76 6.07 -5.41 3.69
N VAL A 77 5.75 -4.72 4.77
CA VAL A 77 6.24 -3.37 5.02
C VAL A 77 6.99 -3.33 6.33
N ALA A 78 8.26 -2.91 6.27
CA ALA A 78 9.08 -2.76 7.46
C ALA A 78 8.58 -1.58 8.30
N PRO A 79 8.89 -1.56 9.60
CA PRO A 79 8.37 -0.52 10.48
C PRO A 79 8.66 0.89 10.03
N HIS A 80 9.85 1.14 9.52
CA HIS A 80 10.23 2.50 9.13
C HIS A 80 9.44 3.02 7.93
N LEU A 81 8.75 2.13 7.22
CA LEU A 81 7.93 2.52 6.07
C LEU A 81 6.44 2.53 6.41
N ALA A 82 6.11 2.29 7.65
CA ALA A 82 4.71 2.30 8.09
C ALA A 82 4.57 3.21 9.31
N TYR A 83 4.47 2.61 10.49
CA TYR A 83 4.23 3.37 11.71
C TYR A 83 5.50 3.55 12.53
N ARG A 84 6.62 3.29 11.91
CA ARG A 84 7.94 3.47 12.49
C ARG A 84 8.10 2.62 13.75
N ASP A 85 8.99 3.03 14.63
CA ASP A 85 9.25 2.27 15.84
C ASP A 85 8.12 2.39 16.85
N GLN A 86 7.32 3.44 16.75
CA GLN A 86 6.33 3.75 17.77
C GLN A 86 5.06 2.90 17.66
N GLY A 87 4.73 2.45 16.44
CA GLY A 87 3.48 1.74 16.24
C GLY A 87 2.28 2.64 16.43
N ILE A 88 1.16 2.03 16.73
CA ILE A 88 -0.07 2.73 17.11
C ILE A 88 -0.52 2.10 18.41
N PRO A 89 -0.56 2.87 19.50
CA PRO A 89 -0.90 2.30 20.82
C PRO A 89 -2.21 1.53 20.76
N GLY A 90 -2.19 0.30 21.28
CA GLY A 90 -3.37 -0.54 21.34
C GLY A 90 -3.74 -1.20 20.03
N LEU A 91 -3.06 -0.88 18.93
CA LEU A 91 -3.42 -1.40 17.63
C LEU A 91 -2.21 -2.01 16.93
N VAL A 92 -1.13 -1.27 16.78
CA VAL A 92 0.08 -1.74 16.11
C VAL A 92 1.24 -1.66 17.10
N PRO A 93 1.89 -2.79 17.40
CA PRO A 93 3.05 -2.78 18.30
C PRO A 93 4.20 -1.97 17.72
N GLU A 94 5.10 -1.59 18.62
CA GLU A 94 6.32 -0.92 18.18
C GLU A 94 7.13 -1.84 17.29
N ARG A 95 7.78 -1.28 16.28
CA ARG A 95 8.67 -2.00 15.38
C ARG A 95 7.99 -3.15 14.67
N ALA A 96 6.70 -3.01 14.40
CA ALA A 96 5.96 -4.09 13.77
C ALA A 96 6.22 -4.14 12.27
N VAL A 97 6.42 -5.34 11.77
CA VAL A 97 6.38 -5.61 10.34
C VAL A 97 4.94 -5.87 9.98
N LEU A 98 4.45 -5.19 8.95
CA LEU A 98 3.05 -5.24 8.59
C LEU A 98 2.86 -5.91 7.24
N GLU A 99 1.67 -6.50 7.05
CA GLU A 99 1.27 -7.04 5.76
C GLU A 99 -0.03 -6.38 5.34
N PHE A 100 -0.03 -5.84 4.13
CA PHE A 100 -1.21 -5.25 3.54
C PHE A 100 -1.68 -6.14 2.40
N TYR A 101 -2.99 -6.36 2.32
CA TYR A 101 -3.61 -6.97 1.15
C TYR A 101 -4.40 -5.86 0.48
N VAL A 102 -3.91 -5.40 -0.65
CA VAL A 102 -4.36 -4.17 -1.29
C VAL A 102 -5.04 -4.47 -2.61
N THR A 103 -6.20 -3.85 -2.84
CA THR A 103 -6.88 -3.86 -4.13
C THR A 103 -6.87 -2.44 -4.68
N LEU A 104 -6.43 -2.28 -5.91
CA LEU A 104 -6.46 -0.97 -6.56
C LEU A 104 -7.82 -0.77 -7.21
N LEU A 105 -8.55 0.23 -6.73
CA LEU A 105 -9.93 0.46 -7.14
C LEU A 105 -10.02 1.45 -8.29
N ARG A 106 -9.20 2.52 -8.28
CA ARG A 106 -9.35 3.58 -9.25
C ARG A 106 -8.04 4.34 -9.41
N VAL A 107 -7.79 4.78 -10.63
CA VAL A 107 -6.66 5.63 -10.96
C VAL A 107 -7.17 6.84 -11.72
N GLU A 108 -6.79 8.04 -11.25
CA GLU A 108 -7.05 9.27 -11.99
C GLU A 108 -5.73 9.78 -12.50
N SER A 109 -5.72 10.24 -13.73
CA SER A 109 -4.51 10.75 -14.33
C SER A 109 -3.91 11.80 -13.46
N GLY A 110 -2.63 11.70 -13.29
CA GLY A 110 -1.98 12.54 -12.36
C GLY A 110 -1.92 13.95 -12.83
N GLY A 111 -2.47 14.76 -12.18
CA GLY A 111 -2.27 16.12 -12.13
C GLY A 111 -1.72 16.86 -13.24
N GLN A 112 -1.66 16.34 -14.40
CA GLN A 112 -1.23 17.12 -15.41
C GLN A 112 -2.30 18.00 -15.76
N GLY A 113 -2.05 19.01 -16.10
CA GLY A 113 -3.06 19.89 -16.49
C GLY A 113 -3.93 20.24 -15.41
N GLU A 114 -3.78 19.66 -14.43
CA GLU A 114 -4.68 20.04 -13.50
C GLU A 114 -4.23 20.68 -12.58
#